data_e4bae8eef5a7b164fb40a0a57a23e803
#
_entry.id   e4bae8eef5a7b164fb40a0a57a23e803
#
_cell.length_a   1.000
_cell.length_b   1.000
_cell.length_c   1.000
_cell.angle_alpha   90.00
_cell.angle_beta   90.00
_cell.angle_gamma   90.00
#
_symmetry.space_group_name_H-M   'P 1'
#
loop_
_entity.id
_entity.type
_entity.pdbx_description
1 polymer ?
#
loop_
_entity_poly.entity_id
_entity_poly.type
_entity_poly.pdbx_seq_one_letter_code
_entity_poly.pdbx_strand_id
1 'polypeptide(L)'
;STLVDNLEKAFIDDNTVCFLQEPVEIWNNIKDKDGKNMIEKYYSNQEKYAFSFQMMAYISRLSILRKAVKENPNSVIITERCVHTDRNVFAQMLYDDGKIMETDYQIYLRWFDEFIEDVPIYAFIYLQTKPEVSFQRVQKRNREGEVIPIEYLDRCNKYHDMWLSENIPD
;
A
#
# COMPACT_ATOMS: atom_id res chain seq x y z
N SER A 1 -7.93 -3.21 7.84
CA SER A 1 -7.20 -4.50 8.13
C SER A 1 -7.62 -5.05 9.48
N THR A 2 -7.84 -6.36 9.57
CA THR A 2 -8.27 -7.00 10.84
C THR A 2 -7.33 -6.70 12.01
N LEU A 3 -6.01 -6.61 11.77
CA LEU A 3 -5.07 -6.23 12.83
C LEU A 3 -5.27 -4.78 13.25
N VAL A 4 -5.30 -3.86 12.30
CA VAL A 4 -5.47 -2.43 12.58
C VAL A 4 -6.82 -2.18 13.26
N ASP A 5 -7.91 -2.85 12.81
CA ASP A 5 -9.22 -2.79 13.46
C ASP A 5 -9.20 -3.29 14.93
N ASN A 6 -8.44 -4.36 15.19
CA ASN A 6 -8.33 -4.90 16.55
C ASN A 6 -7.47 -3.99 17.44
N LEU A 7 -6.39 -3.41 16.89
CA LEU A 7 -5.57 -2.43 17.64
C LEU A 7 -6.39 -1.18 17.95
N GLU A 8 -7.11 -0.63 16.99
CA GLU A 8 -7.99 0.53 17.19
C GLU A 8 -9.01 0.29 18.30
N LYS A 9 -9.62 -0.90 18.35
CA LYS A 9 -10.53 -1.27 19.45
C LYS A 9 -9.81 -1.41 20.79
N ALA A 10 -8.58 -1.93 20.81
CA ALA A 10 -7.81 -2.10 22.03
C ALA A 10 -7.33 -0.75 22.62
N PHE A 11 -7.16 0.26 21.78
CA PHE A 11 -6.72 1.61 22.14
C PHE A 11 -7.84 2.66 22.03
N ILE A 12 -9.12 2.24 22.11
CA ILE A 12 -10.28 3.13 21.85
C ILE A 12 -10.35 4.34 22.80
N ASP A 13 -9.84 4.18 24.01
CA ASP A 13 -9.82 5.25 25.04
C ASP A 13 -8.50 6.02 25.06
N ASP A 14 -7.54 5.68 24.17
CA ASP A 14 -6.23 6.33 24.10
C ASP A 14 -6.17 7.35 22.95
N ASN A 15 -6.36 8.62 23.29
CA ASN A 15 -6.31 9.73 22.34
C ASN A 15 -4.89 10.05 21.84
N THR A 16 -3.87 9.36 22.31
CA THR A 16 -2.48 9.53 21.85
C THR A 16 -2.11 8.65 20.65
N VAL A 17 -3.03 7.78 20.22
CA VAL A 17 -2.83 6.89 19.08
C VAL A 17 -3.90 7.12 18.02
N CYS A 18 -3.48 7.29 16.77
CA CYS A 18 -4.36 7.46 15.61
C CYS A 18 -4.13 6.32 14.63
N PHE A 19 -5.20 5.66 14.18
CA PHE A 19 -5.14 4.53 13.25
C PHE A 19 -5.63 4.93 11.87
N LEU A 20 -4.87 4.60 10.83
CA LEU A 20 -5.22 4.85 9.44
C LEU A 20 -5.33 3.56 8.65
N GLN A 21 -6.50 3.32 8.11
CA GLN A 21 -6.78 2.22 7.18
C GLN A 21 -6.32 2.57 5.77
N GLU A 22 -6.14 1.55 4.95
CA GLU A 22 -5.87 1.73 3.52
C GLU A 22 -7.04 2.44 2.82
N PRO A 23 -6.81 3.45 1.95
CA PRO A 23 -7.86 4.29 1.38
C PRO A 23 -8.62 3.63 0.22
N VAL A 24 -9.06 2.39 0.39
CA VAL A 24 -9.73 1.57 -0.66
C VAL A 24 -11.01 2.24 -1.17
N GLU A 25 -11.73 2.98 -0.33
CA GLU A 25 -12.93 3.70 -0.74
C GLU A 25 -12.61 4.78 -1.78
N ILE A 26 -11.49 5.50 -1.61
CA ILE A 26 -11.03 6.48 -2.60
C ILE A 26 -10.79 5.78 -3.93
N TRP A 27 -10.14 4.61 -3.92
CA TRP A 27 -9.82 3.84 -5.12
C TRP A 27 -11.06 3.30 -5.83
N ASN A 28 -12.06 2.86 -5.07
CA ASN A 28 -13.35 2.39 -5.60
C ASN A 28 -14.19 3.52 -6.22
N ASN A 29 -13.98 4.76 -5.77
CA ASN A 29 -14.71 5.93 -6.28
C ASN A 29 -14.10 6.52 -7.56
N ILE A 30 -12.86 6.15 -7.91
CA ILE A 30 -12.23 6.52 -9.18
C ILE A 30 -12.70 5.54 -10.25
N LYS A 31 -13.71 5.95 -11.03
CA LYS A 31 -14.37 5.11 -12.04
C LYS A 31 -14.26 5.74 -13.42
N ASP A 32 -14.24 4.88 -14.44
CA ASP A 32 -14.38 5.34 -15.82
C ASP A 32 -15.86 5.56 -16.19
N LYS A 33 -16.07 5.94 -17.46
CA LYS A 33 -17.42 6.16 -18.02
C LYS A 33 -18.33 4.92 -18.00
N ASP A 34 -17.75 3.72 -17.94
CA ASP A 34 -18.45 2.45 -17.92
C ASP A 34 -18.67 1.93 -16.48
N GLY A 35 -18.29 2.74 -15.48
CA GLY A 35 -18.46 2.45 -14.06
C GLY A 35 -17.38 1.56 -13.45
N LYS A 36 -16.37 1.12 -14.22
CA LYS A 36 -15.28 0.28 -13.74
C LYS A 36 -14.31 1.09 -12.89
N ASN A 37 -14.04 0.63 -11.68
CA ASN A 37 -13.11 1.28 -10.77
C ASN A 37 -11.63 0.96 -11.11
N MET A 38 -10.72 1.67 -10.46
CA MET A 38 -9.29 1.55 -10.75
C MET A 38 -8.69 0.20 -10.34
N ILE A 39 -9.24 -0.45 -9.30
CA ILE A 39 -8.82 -1.79 -8.86
C ILE A 39 -9.17 -2.82 -9.93
N GLU A 40 -10.40 -2.82 -10.44
CA GLU A 40 -10.83 -3.72 -11.51
C GLU A 40 -9.99 -3.54 -12.78
N LYS A 41 -9.68 -2.28 -13.14
CA LYS A 41 -8.83 -1.96 -14.29
C LYS A 41 -7.42 -2.50 -14.12
N TYR A 42 -6.83 -2.30 -12.96
CA TYR A 42 -5.49 -2.77 -12.65
C TYR A 42 -5.39 -4.30 -12.77
N TYR A 43 -6.32 -5.05 -12.16
CA TYR A 43 -6.31 -6.51 -12.28
C TYR A 43 -6.68 -7.02 -13.68
N SER A 44 -7.45 -6.27 -14.46
CA SER A 44 -7.80 -6.65 -15.83
C SER A 44 -6.65 -6.44 -16.83
N ASN A 45 -5.79 -5.43 -16.61
CA ASN A 45 -4.66 -5.11 -17.50
C ASN A 45 -3.59 -4.32 -16.76
N GLN A 46 -2.66 -5.03 -16.15
CA GLN A 46 -1.57 -4.40 -15.37
C GLN A 46 -0.62 -3.58 -16.25
N GLU A 47 -0.29 -4.04 -17.46
CA GLU A 47 0.61 -3.30 -18.38
C GLU A 47 0.11 -1.88 -18.65
N LYS A 48 -1.21 -1.73 -18.76
CA LYS A 48 -1.82 -0.42 -19.04
C LYS A 48 -2.03 0.42 -17.79
N TYR A 49 -2.35 -0.21 -16.66
CA TYR A 49 -2.86 0.51 -15.49
C TYR A 49 -1.92 0.49 -14.27
N ALA A 50 -0.78 -0.23 -14.32
CA ALA A 50 0.12 -0.34 -13.18
C ALA A 50 0.61 1.02 -12.68
N PHE A 51 1.11 1.87 -13.57
CA PHE A 51 1.59 3.21 -13.20
C PHE A 51 0.48 4.06 -12.58
N SER A 52 -0.67 4.16 -13.25
CA SER A 52 -1.80 4.95 -12.74
C SER A 52 -2.31 4.44 -11.39
N PHE A 53 -2.34 3.10 -11.21
CA PHE A 53 -2.72 2.50 -9.94
C PHE A 53 -1.72 2.82 -8.83
N GLN A 54 -0.41 2.70 -9.09
CA GLN A 54 0.63 3.01 -8.11
C GLN A 54 0.65 4.50 -7.73
N MET A 55 0.49 5.40 -8.69
CA MET A 55 0.36 6.83 -8.43
C MET A 55 -0.87 7.13 -7.56
N MET A 56 -2.02 6.54 -7.86
CA MET A 56 -3.23 6.69 -7.06
C MET A 56 -3.03 6.17 -5.63
N ALA A 57 -2.47 4.96 -5.47
CA ALA A 57 -2.21 4.35 -4.17
C ALA A 57 -1.28 5.22 -3.33
N TYR A 58 -0.15 5.66 -3.90
CA TYR A 58 0.82 6.52 -3.25
C TYR A 58 0.22 7.86 -2.82
N ILE A 59 -0.37 8.62 -3.77
CA ILE A 59 -0.89 9.97 -3.50
C ILE A 59 -2.04 9.94 -2.48
N SER A 60 -2.96 8.97 -2.59
CA SER A 60 -4.07 8.88 -1.65
C SER A 60 -3.60 8.52 -0.24
N ARG A 61 -2.65 7.59 -0.10
CA ARG A 61 -2.02 7.23 1.18
C ARG A 61 -1.27 8.41 1.79
N LEU A 62 -0.46 9.09 0.99
CA LEU A 62 0.25 10.29 1.42
C LEU A 62 -0.73 11.38 1.90
N SER A 63 -1.82 11.61 1.18
CA SER A 63 -2.82 12.61 1.51
C SER A 63 -3.48 12.36 2.87
N ILE A 64 -3.93 11.12 3.13
CA ILE A 64 -4.55 10.79 4.43
C ILE A 64 -3.53 10.88 5.57
N LEU A 65 -2.27 10.48 5.33
CA LEU A 65 -1.21 10.53 6.32
C LEU A 65 -0.85 11.97 6.66
N ARG A 66 -0.64 12.85 5.67
CA ARG A 66 -0.38 14.29 5.89
C ARG A 66 -1.51 14.97 6.67
N LYS A 67 -2.77 14.62 6.34
CA LYS A 67 -3.92 15.12 7.06
C LYS A 67 -3.90 14.67 8.52
N ALA A 68 -3.66 13.38 8.77
CA ALA A 68 -3.61 12.83 10.12
C ALA A 68 -2.49 13.44 10.98
N VAL A 69 -1.28 13.62 10.42
CA VAL A 69 -0.16 14.30 11.08
C VAL A 69 -0.54 15.72 11.49
N LYS A 70 -1.20 16.46 10.59
CA LYS A 70 -1.63 17.84 10.87
C LYS A 70 -2.72 17.92 11.95
N GLU A 71 -3.66 16.98 11.93
CA GLU A 71 -4.79 16.96 12.86
C GLU A 71 -4.43 16.38 14.23
N ASN A 72 -3.38 15.53 14.30
CA ASN A 72 -2.96 14.82 15.51
C ASN A 72 -1.46 15.01 15.78
N PRO A 73 -0.97 16.24 16.00
CA PRO A 73 0.46 16.56 16.05
C PRO A 73 1.21 15.91 17.23
N ASN A 74 0.50 15.44 18.25
CA ASN A 74 1.08 14.81 19.45
C ASN A 74 0.77 13.31 19.56
N SER A 75 0.20 12.71 18.51
CA SER A 75 -0.22 11.30 18.53
C SER A 75 0.74 10.42 17.75
N VAL A 76 0.84 9.17 18.16
CA VAL A 76 1.44 8.10 17.36
C VAL A 76 0.47 7.71 16.26
N ILE A 77 0.90 7.78 15.01
CA ILE A 77 0.07 7.40 13.87
C ILE A 77 0.47 6.00 13.40
N ILE A 78 -0.46 5.08 13.43
CA ILE A 78 -0.29 3.69 12.98
C ILE A 78 -1.08 3.51 11.69
N THR A 79 -0.40 3.11 10.62
CA THR A 79 -1.02 2.96 9.30
C THR A 79 -1.03 1.51 8.84
N GLU A 80 -2.09 1.11 8.12
CA GLU A 80 -2.05 -0.09 7.31
C GLU A 80 -1.23 0.16 6.06
N ARG A 81 -0.05 -0.48 5.97
CA ARG A 81 0.99 -0.19 4.97
C ARG A 81 1.53 1.24 5.07
N CYS A 82 2.51 1.55 4.28
CA CYS A 82 3.09 2.88 4.19
C CYS A 82 3.55 3.20 2.77
N VAL A 83 3.85 4.45 2.50
CA VAL A 83 4.36 4.91 1.20
C VAL A 83 5.67 4.23 0.80
N HIS A 84 6.51 3.83 1.75
CA HIS A 84 7.73 3.05 1.46
C HIS A 84 7.41 1.65 0.94
N THR A 85 6.34 1.00 1.43
CA THR A 85 5.88 -0.28 0.88
C THR A 85 5.41 -0.11 -0.57
N ASP A 86 4.70 0.99 -0.87
CA ASP A 86 4.27 1.27 -2.25
C ASP A 86 5.46 1.38 -3.19
N ARG A 87 6.54 2.07 -2.77
CA ARG A 87 7.78 2.23 -3.55
C ARG A 87 8.58 0.92 -3.64
N ASN A 88 9.00 0.38 -2.49
CA ASN A 88 10.04 -0.65 -2.43
C ASN A 88 9.51 -2.05 -2.73
N VAL A 89 8.20 -2.26 -2.65
CA VAL A 89 7.57 -3.55 -2.95
C VAL A 89 6.77 -3.46 -4.25
N PHE A 90 5.69 -2.69 -4.27
CA PHE A 90 4.73 -2.78 -5.36
C PHE A 90 5.19 -2.07 -6.63
N ALA A 91 5.67 -0.83 -6.55
CA ALA A 91 6.15 -0.11 -7.73
C ALA A 91 7.42 -0.75 -8.29
N GLN A 92 8.36 -1.13 -7.41
CA GLN A 92 9.58 -1.82 -7.80
C GLN A 92 9.29 -3.15 -8.51
N MET A 93 8.43 -4.00 -7.91
CA MET A 93 8.06 -5.28 -8.48
C MET A 93 7.39 -5.14 -9.87
N LEU A 94 6.53 -4.15 -10.03
CA LEU A 94 5.85 -3.89 -11.31
C LEU A 94 6.80 -3.32 -12.37
N TYR A 95 7.78 -2.54 -11.96
CA TYR A 95 8.86 -2.08 -12.83
C TYR A 95 9.74 -3.25 -13.29
N ASP A 96 10.19 -4.10 -12.39
CA ASP A 96 11.01 -5.29 -12.70
C ASP A 96 10.27 -6.29 -13.58
N ASP A 97 8.92 -6.32 -13.51
CA ASP A 97 8.05 -7.11 -14.39
C ASP A 97 7.82 -6.48 -15.77
N GLY A 98 8.40 -5.30 -16.04
CA GLY A 98 8.16 -4.55 -17.27
C GLY A 98 6.73 -4.01 -17.43
N LYS A 99 5.97 -3.94 -16.32
CA LYS A 99 4.58 -3.42 -16.29
C LYS A 99 4.50 -1.92 -16.03
N ILE A 100 5.57 -1.34 -15.53
CA ILE A 100 5.79 0.10 -15.46
C ILE A 100 7.01 0.40 -16.32
N MET A 101 6.84 1.30 -17.27
CA MET A 101 7.94 1.72 -18.16
C MET A 101 8.99 2.51 -17.39
N GLU A 102 10.24 2.49 -17.87
CA GLU A 102 11.37 3.21 -17.26
C GLU A 102 11.05 4.69 -16.96
N THR A 103 10.47 5.39 -17.91
CA THR A 103 10.11 6.81 -17.75
C THR A 103 9.03 7.03 -16.70
N ASP A 104 8.02 6.16 -16.66
CA ASP A 104 6.93 6.22 -15.70
C ASP A 104 7.43 5.91 -14.27
N TYR A 105 8.36 4.95 -14.15
CA TYR A 105 8.98 4.62 -12.87
C TYR A 105 9.85 5.77 -12.35
N GLN A 106 10.63 6.43 -13.21
CA GLN A 106 11.39 7.63 -12.83
C GLN A 106 10.48 8.79 -12.39
N ILE A 107 9.34 9.00 -13.06
CA ILE A 107 8.34 9.98 -12.64
C ILE A 107 7.79 9.62 -11.26
N TYR A 108 7.44 8.34 -11.03
CA TYR A 108 6.97 7.87 -9.73
C TYR A 108 7.99 8.15 -8.62
N LEU A 109 9.26 7.80 -8.84
CA LEU A 109 10.35 8.04 -7.88
C LEU A 109 10.52 9.54 -7.58
N ARG A 110 10.43 10.40 -8.61
CA ARG A 110 10.54 11.85 -8.45
C ARG A 110 9.44 12.40 -7.54
N TRP A 111 8.20 11.96 -7.73
CA TRP A 111 7.09 12.33 -6.85
C TRP A 111 7.26 11.78 -5.44
N PHE A 112 7.76 10.57 -5.30
CA PHE A 112 8.04 9.99 -4.01
C PHE A 112 9.07 10.82 -3.23
N ASP A 113 10.21 11.11 -3.85
CA ASP A 113 11.32 11.83 -3.22
C ASP A 113 10.92 13.26 -2.83
N GLU A 114 10.05 13.91 -3.63
CA GLU A 114 9.57 15.28 -3.36
C GLU A 114 8.79 15.40 -2.04
N PHE A 115 8.03 14.38 -1.67
CA PHE A 115 7.09 14.50 -0.55
C PHE A 115 7.35 13.56 0.63
N ILE A 116 8.35 12.67 0.53
CA ILE A 116 8.58 11.67 1.58
C ILE A 116 9.04 12.29 2.90
N GLU A 117 9.77 13.40 2.84
CA GLU A 117 10.27 14.10 4.03
C GLU A 117 9.16 14.72 4.88
N ASP A 118 8.00 14.99 4.29
CA ASP A 118 6.83 15.54 5.00
C ASP A 118 6.24 14.56 6.02
N VAL A 119 6.55 13.27 5.91
CA VAL A 119 5.93 12.20 6.68
C VAL A 119 6.96 11.18 7.16
N PRO A 120 7.83 11.54 8.11
CA PRO A 120 8.86 10.63 8.61
C PRO A 120 8.24 9.39 9.24
N ILE A 121 8.79 8.21 8.91
CA ILE A 121 8.38 6.92 9.45
C ILE A 121 9.44 6.47 10.45
N TYR A 122 9.03 6.22 11.69
CA TYR A 122 9.93 5.87 12.78
C TYR A 122 10.13 4.36 12.95
N ALA A 123 9.15 3.55 12.55
CA ALA A 123 9.22 2.10 12.70
C ALA A 123 8.28 1.38 11.72
N PHE A 124 8.63 0.12 11.44
CA PHE A 124 7.80 -0.81 10.68
C PHE A 124 7.43 -2.01 11.56
N ILE A 125 6.16 -2.40 11.53
CA ILE A 125 5.68 -3.65 12.11
C ILE A 125 5.43 -4.62 10.96
N TYR A 126 6.34 -5.58 10.77
CA TYR A 126 6.23 -6.56 9.70
C TYR A 126 5.54 -7.84 10.17
N LEU A 127 4.35 -8.08 9.65
CA LEU A 127 3.62 -9.32 9.84
C LEU A 127 3.98 -10.30 8.74
N GLN A 128 5.08 -10.98 8.90
CA GLN A 128 5.51 -11.98 7.94
C GLN A 128 4.48 -13.12 7.86
N THR A 129 3.93 -13.34 6.69
CA THR A 129 2.91 -14.35 6.44
C THR A 129 3.29 -15.14 5.18
N LYS A 130 3.31 -16.46 5.27
CA LYS A 130 3.61 -17.33 4.12
C LYS A 130 2.60 -17.07 2.97
N PRO A 131 3.07 -17.11 1.70
CA PRO A 131 2.22 -16.85 0.53
C PRO A 131 0.95 -17.70 0.48
N GLU A 132 1.01 -18.98 0.90
CA GLU A 132 -0.13 -19.90 0.91
C GLU A 132 -1.21 -19.44 1.90
N VAL A 133 -0.80 -18.95 3.08
CA VAL A 133 -1.73 -18.42 4.09
C VAL A 133 -2.35 -17.12 3.61
N SER A 134 -1.56 -16.26 2.95
CA SER A 134 -2.06 -15.03 2.34
C SER A 134 -3.05 -15.32 1.23
N PHE A 135 -2.79 -16.33 0.39
CA PHE A 135 -3.68 -16.76 -0.67
C PHE A 135 -5.03 -17.25 -0.10
N GLN A 136 -5.02 -18.10 0.94
CA GLN A 136 -6.25 -18.55 1.61
C GLN A 136 -7.06 -17.37 2.18
N ARG A 137 -6.39 -16.35 2.73
CA ARG A 137 -7.06 -15.14 3.24
C ARG A 137 -7.68 -14.31 2.12
N VAL A 138 -7.00 -14.18 0.97
CA VAL A 138 -7.53 -13.51 -0.23
C VAL A 138 -8.80 -14.22 -0.71
N GLN A 139 -8.76 -15.55 -0.86
CA GLN A 139 -9.92 -16.36 -1.26
C GLN A 139 -11.09 -16.20 -0.29
N LYS A 140 -10.82 -16.22 1.02
CA LYS A 140 -11.85 -16.03 2.05
C LYS A 140 -12.47 -14.62 2.03
N ARG A 141 -11.66 -13.60 1.74
CA ARG A 141 -12.10 -12.20 1.65
C ARG A 141 -13.00 -11.96 0.45
N ASN A 142 -12.72 -12.62 -0.68
CA ASN A 142 -13.50 -12.62 -1.92
C ASN A 142 -13.93 -11.21 -2.37
N ARG A 143 -12.97 -10.28 -2.46
CA ARG A 143 -13.23 -8.90 -2.95
C ARG A 143 -13.54 -8.94 -4.45
N GLU A 144 -14.61 -8.27 -4.86
CA GLU A 144 -15.02 -8.17 -6.25
C GLU A 144 -13.91 -7.54 -7.12
N GLY A 145 -13.65 -8.15 -8.29
CA GLY A 145 -12.63 -7.70 -9.24
C GLY A 145 -11.18 -8.02 -8.85
N GLU A 146 -10.93 -8.62 -7.67
CA GLU A 146 -9.59 -8.95 -7.18
C GLU A 146 -9.24 -10.41 -7.52
N VAL A 147 -8.37 -10.62 -8.51
CA VAL A 147 -7.84 -11.94 -8.87
C VAL A 147 -6.34 -11.93 -8.61
N ILE A 148 -5.92 -12.50 -7.48
CA ILE A 148 -4.51 -12.52 -7.05
C ILE A 148 -3.99 -13.96 -7.11
N PRO A 149 -3.09 -14.29 -8.06
CA PRO A 149 -2.44 -15.60 -8.11
C PRO A 149 -1.43 -15.74 -6.98
N ILE A 150 -1.13 -16.99 -6.61
CA ILE A 150 -0.18 -17.28 -5.52
C ILE A 150 1.24 -16.81 -5.85
N GLU A 151 1.62 -16.85 -7.11
CA GLU A 151 2.92 -16.38 -7.61
C GLU A 151 3.12 -14.88 -7.36
N TYR A 152 2.06 -14.09 -7.47
CA TYR A 152 2.09 -12.67 -7.14
C TYR A 152 2.32 -12.45 -5.64
N LEU A 153 1.66 -13.24 -4.80
CA LEU A 153 1.85 -13.17 -3.33
C LEU A 153 3.25 -13.62 -2.91
N ASP A 154 3.81 -14.65 -3.56
CA ASP A 154 5.19 -15.08 -3.32
C ASP A 154 6.18 -13.97 -3.68
N ARG A 155 5.98 -13.29 -4.79
CA ARG A 155 6.80 -12.15 -5.17
C ARG A 155 6.66 -10.99 -4.20
N CYS A 156 5.44 -10.62 -3.79
CA CYS A 156 5.23 -9.61 -2.75
C CYS A 156 5.99 -9.96 -1.47
N ASN A 157 5.98 -11.23 -1.05
CA ASN A 157 6.72 -11.69 0.13
C ASN A 157 8.23 -11.48 -0.06
N LYS A 158 8.79 -11.89 -1.20
CA LYS A 158 10.22 -11.73 -1.51
C LYS A 158 10.66 -10.25 -1.49
N TYR A 159 9.87 -9.36 -2.10
CA TYR A 159 10.20 -7.93 -2.11
C TYR A 159 10.11 -7.29 -0.72
N HIS A 160 9.17 -7.72 0.13
CA HIS A 160 9.12 -7.30 1.53
C HIS A 160 10.36 -7.78 2.30
N ASP A 161 10.73 -9.05 2.16
CA ASP A 161 11.88 -9.62 2.86
C ASP A 161 13.19 -8.94 2.40
N MET A 162 13.37 -8.70 1.10
CA MET A 162 14.53 -7.97 0.56
C MET A 162 14.60 -6.55 1.13
N TRP A 163 13.51 -5.77 0.99
CA TRP A 163 13.49 -4.39 1.47
C TRP A 163 13.72 -4.27 2.98
N LEU A 164 13.10 -5.13 3.78
CA LEU A 164 13.18 -5.03 5.23
C LEU A 164 14.51 -5.58 5.76
N SER A 165 15.09 -6.62 5.15
CA SER A 165 16.42 -7.13 5.54
C SER A 165 17.55 -6.11 5.32
N GLU A 166 17.43 -5.28 4.29
CA GLU A 166 18.40 -4.21 4.02
C GLU A 166 18.33 -3.04 5.00
N ASN A 167 17.20 -2.90 5.71
CA ASN A 167 16.88 -1.77 6.58
C ASN A 167 16.81 -2.13 8.07
N ILE A 168 17.09 -3.38 8.45
CA ILE A 168 17.23 -3.79 9.86
C ILE A 168 18.70 -3.65 10.22
N PRO A 169 19.08 -2.75 11.15
CA PRO A 169 20.42 -2.75 11.73
C PRO A 169 20.68 -4.10 12.44
N ASP A 170 21.90 -4.64 12.29
CA ASP A 170 22.37 -5.81 13.04
C ASP A 170 22.31 -5.61 14.55
#